data_ed0a74ec2d01400a699856720a316c61
#
_entry.id   ed0a74ec2d01400a699856720a316c61
#
_cell.length_a   1.000
_cell.length_b   1.000
_cell.length_c   1.000
_cell.angle_alpha   90.00
_cell.angle_beta   90.00
_cell.angle_gamma   90.00
#
_symmetry.space_group_name_H-M   'P 1'
#
loop_
_entity.id
_entity.type
_entity.pdbx_description
1 polymer ?
#
loop_
_entity_poly.entity_id
_entity_poly.type
_entity_poly.pdbx_seq_one_letter_code
_entity_poly.pdbx_strand_id
1 'polypeptide(L)'
;VNDELIEILGSENYELNLKSKPPAIVLLAGLQGSGKTTSAAKLAKRITKTSNKKVLMASLDVYRPAAQEQLEVLGNQNQIQTLEIIKNQKPLEIAERAVNFAKSEFFDVLILDSAGRNQVDDKMMKEIVTISKKIKTTERLLVVDSMAGQDAVNTAKHFNTALDLTGILLTRVDGDSRGGAALSMKSVAKCPIKFIGVGEKVEDLEEFHPDRIANRILGMGDVVTLVEKAHEEINEKEAEDLQKRFLKGKFTLNDYSKQLNQISKMGGISGLLKYLPGLNEIKNKIEESNAVSYTHLTLPTTTIV
;
A
#
# COMPACT_ATOMS: atom_id res chain seq x y z
N VAL A 1 -7.02 15.21 -23.86
CA VAL A 1 -6.16 14.05 -23.54
C VAL A 1 -6.17 13.76 -22.04
N ASN A 2 -5.91 14.76 -21.16
CA ASN A 2 -5.92 14.51 -19.71
C ASN A 2 -7.31 14.06 -19.23
N ASP A 3 -8.34 14.80 -19.57
CA ASP A 3 -9.72 14.51 -19.18
C ASP A 3 -10.22 13.15 -19.72
N GLU A 4 -9.84 12.78 -20.93
CA GLU A 4 -10.13 11.48 -21.52
C GLU A 4 -9.39 10.33 -20.79
N LEU A 5 -8.13 10.56 -20.35
CA LEU A 5 -7.42 9.59 -19.53
C LEU A 5 -8.08 9.39 -18.17
N ILE A 6 -8.54 10.48 -17.55
CA ILE A 6 -9.28 10.42 -16.28
C ILE A 6 -10.59 9.65 -16.46
N GLU A 7 -11.32 9.90 -17.55
CA GLU A 7 -12.57 9.18 -17.86
C GLU A 7 -12.32 7.67 -18.05
N ILE A 8 -11.26 7.29 -18.78
CA ILE A 8 -10.88 5.88 -18.97
C ILE A 8 -10.46 5.23 -17.65
N LEU A 9 -9.69 5.92 -16.80
CA LEU A 9 -9.25 5.42 -15.50
C LEU A 9 -10.40 5.34 -14.48
N GLY A 10 -11.49 6.05 -14.71
CA GLY A 10 -12.65 6.18 -13.83
C GLY A 10 -12.67 7.56 -13.18
N SER A 11 -13.75 8.27 -13.36
CA SER A 11 -13.91 9.67 -12.91
C SER A 11 -14.00 9.85 -11.38
N GLU A 12 -14.09 8.76 -10.61
CA GLU A 12 -14.30 8.79 -9.17
C GLU A 12 -13.28 7.93 -8.42
N ASN A 13 -12.96 8.39 -7.21
CA ASN A 13 -12.23 7.56 -6.24
C ASN A 13 -13.22 6.60 -5.58
N TYR A 14 -12.89 5.31 -5.59
CA TYR A 14 -13.73 4.26 -5.00
C TYR A 14 -13.18 3.86 -3.63
N GLU A 15 -13.80 4.38 -2.58
CA GLU A 15 -13.46 4.03 -1.21
C GLU A 15 -13.71 2.53 -0.91
N LEU A 16 -13.05 2.04 0.14
CA LEU A 16 -13.32 0.71 0.69
C LEU A 16 -14.68 0.73 1.42
N ASN A 17 -15.58 -0.17 1.03
CA ASN A 17 -16.87 -0.25 1.68
C ASN A 17 -16.78 -1.01 3.01
N LEU A 18 -16.67 -0.27 4.09
CA LEU A 18 -16.70 -0.81 5.46
C LEU A 18 -18.04 -0.56 6.17
N LYS A 19 -19.07 -0.11 5.43
CA LYS A 19 -20.43 0.17 5.96
C LYS A 19 -21.26 -1.09 6.01
N SER A 20 -20.88 -2.05 6.85
CA SER A 20 -21.62 -3.28 7.12
C SER A 20 -21.71 -3.54 8.61
N LYS A 21 -22.56 -4.51 9.02
CA LYS A 21 -22.53 -4.96 10.42
C LYS A 21 -21.15 -5.54 10.74
N PRO A 22 -20.49 -5.10 11.82
CA PRO A 22 -19.17 -5.60 12.19
C PRO A 22 -19.14 -7.13 12.41
N PRO A 23 -18.05 -7.79 12.00
CA PRO A 23 -16.93 -7.24 11.25
C PRO A 23 -17.24 -7.08 9.75
N ALA A 24 -16.78 -5.97 9.13
CA ALA A 24 -16.69 -5.88 7.68
C ALA A 24 -15.60 -6.84 7.19
N ILE A 25 -15.93 -7.74 6.28
CA ILE A 25 -15.01 -8.81 5.86
C ILE A 25 -14.39 -8.47 4.50
N VAL A 26 -13.08 -8.27 4.48
CA VAL A 26 -12.29 -7.99 3.29
C VAL A 26 -11.50 -9.24 2.90
N LEU A 27 -11.76 -9.78 1.72
CA LEU A 27 -11.03 -10.92 1.16
C LEU A 27 -10.01 -10.43 0.13
N LEU A 28 -8.74 -10.75 0.33
CA LEU A 28 -7.68 -10.50 -0.64
C LEU A 28 -7.46 -11.75 -1.48
N ALA A 29 -7.60 -11.62 -2.78
CA ALA A 29 -7.37 -12.66 -3.77
C ALA A 29 -6.23 -12.28 -4.73
N GLY A 30 -5.62 -13.24 -5.43
CA GLY A 30 -4.57 -12.98 -6.41
C GLY A 30 -3.54 -14.09 -6.52
N LEU A 31 -2.65 -13.98 -7.49
CA LEU A 31 -1.60 -14.97 -7.74
C LEU A 31 -0.50 -14.96 -6.66
N GLN A 32 0.31 -16.00 -6.63
CA GLN A 32 1.50 -16.05 -5.79
C GLN A 32 2.47 -14.93 -6.17
N GLY A 33 3.07 -14.28 -5.18
CA GLY A 33 4.01 -13.17 -5.41
C GLY A 33 3.37 -11.82 -5.76
N SER A 34 2.04 -11.73 -5.89
CA SER A 34 1.36 -10.46 -6.16
C SER A 34 1.36 -9.46 -4.98
N GLY A 35 1.87 -9.86 -3.82
CA GLY A 35 1.97 -8.98 -2.65
C GLY A 35 0.75 -8.99 -1.71
N LYS A 36 -0.11 -10.03 -1.74
CA LYS A 36 -1.32 -10.12 -0.90
C LYS A 36 -1.05 -9.95 0.59
N THR A 37 -0.14 -10.74 1.14
CA THR A 37 0.20 -10.74 2.57
C THR A 37 0.72 -9.37 3.02
N THR A 38 1.59 -8.75 2.23
CA THR A 38 2.08 -7.39 2.50
C THR A 38 0.95 -6.37 2.38
N SER A 39 0.09 -6.52 1.36
CA SER A 39 -1.07 -5.64 1.18
C SER A 39 -2.10 -5.77 2.30
N ALA A 40 -2.27 -6.98 2.88
CA ALA A 40 -3.11 -7.18 4.06
C ALA A 40 -2.63 -6.31 5.24
N ALA A 41 -1.32 -6.34 5.54
CA ALA A 41 -0.74 -5.54 6.61
C ALA A 41 -0.82 -4.03 6.33
N LYS A 42 -0.54 -3.60 5.09
CA LYS A 42 -0.66 -2.20 4.66
C LYS A 42 -2.10 -1.69 4.81
N LEU A 43 -3.06 -2.46 4.31
CA LEU A 43 -4.47 -2.12 4.37
C LEU A 43 -4.97 -2.07 5.83
N ALA A 44 -4.59 -3.04 6.65
CA ALA A 44 -4.92 -3.07 8.07
C ALA A 44 -4.40 -1.83 8.80
N LYS A 45 -3.13 -1.46 8.59
CA LYS A 45 -2.51 -0.28 9.19
C LYS A 45 -3.21 1.01 8.75
N ARG A 46 -3.50 1.12 7.43
CA ARG A 46 -4.23 2.26 6.90
C ARG A 46 -5.60 2.41 7.54
N ILE A 47 -6.41 1.33 7.58
CA ILE A 47 -7.76 1.35 8.17
C ILE A 47 -7.70 1.75 9.64
N THR A 48 -6.74 1.21 10.40
CA THR A 48 -6.56 1.57 11.82
C THR A 48 -6.21 3.05 11.97
N LYS A 49 -5.29 3.57 11.13
CA LYS A 49 -4.83 4.97 11.21
C LYS A 49 -5.91 5.96 10.76
N THR A 50 -6.59 5.69 9.63
CA THR A 50 -7.52 6.66 9.01
C THR A 50 -8.93 6.60 9.58
N SER A 51 -9.41 5.40 9.93
CA SER A 51 -10.79 5.19 10.38
C SER A 51 -10.91 4.85 11.87
N ASN A 52 -9.78 4.73 12.59
CA ASN A 52 -9.71 4.32 14.01
C ASN A 52 -10.50 3.02 14.31
N LYS A 53 -10.46 2.07 13.37
CA LYS A 53 -11.16 0.78 13.47
C LYS A 53 -10.24 -0.32 13.99
N LYS A 54 -10.80 -1.22 14.79
CA LYS A 54 -10.10 -2.42 15.28
C LYS A 54 -10.09 -3.48 14.18
N VAL A 55 -8.88 -3.85 13.70
CA VAL A 55 -8.68 -4.75 12.55
C VAL A 55 -8.08 -6.06 13.02
N LEU A 56 -8.65 -7.17 12.55
CA LEU A 56 -8.09 -8.53 12.66
C LEU A 56 -7.60 -8.99 11.29
N MET A 57 -6.43 -9.62 11.23
CA MET A 57 -5.94 -10.29 10.02
C MET A 57 -5.91 -11.82 10.22
N ALA A 58 -6.22 -12.57 9.17
CA ALA A 58 -6.09 -14.03 9.18
C ALA A 58 -5.57 -14.52 7.82
N SER A 59 -4.56 -15.38 7.83
CA SER A 59 -4.07 -16.05 6.62
C SER A 59 -4.81 -17.36 6.40
N LEU A 60 -5.32 -17.54 5.19
CA LEU A 60 -5.95 -18.77 4.70
C LEU A 60 -4.96 -19.64 3.89
N ASP A 61 -3.70 -19.20 3.76
CA ASP A 61 -2.67 -19.92 3.00
C ASP A 61 -2.05 -21.04 3.84
N VAL A 62 -2.68 -22.20 3.77
CA VAL A 62 -2.19 -23.43 4.42
C VAL A 62 -1.27 -24.25 3.52
N TYR A 63 -1.07 -23.81 2.27
CA TYR A 63 -0.32 -24.59 1.27
C TYR A 63 1.16 -24.24 1.22
N ARG A 64 1.53 -23.03 1.66
CA ARG A 64 2.92 -22.59 1.74
C ARG A 64 3.43 -22.67 3.17
N PRO A 65 4.58 -23.33 3.37
CA PRO A 65 5.23 -23.26 4.68
C PRO A 65 5.44 -21.80 5.11
N ALA A 66 5.25 -21.54 6.38
CA ALA A 66 5.46 -20.22 6.99
C ALA A 66 4.59 -19.04 6.44
N ALA A 67 3.60 -19.26 5.58
CA ALA A 67 2.76 -18.17 5.07
C ALA A 67 1.92 -17.51 6.17
N GLN A 68 1.37 -18.34 7.09
CA GLN A 68 0.62 -17.84 8.23
C GLN A 68 1.53 -17.11 9.23
N GLU A 69 2.71 -17.64 9.50
CA GLU A 69 3.74 -17.03 10.34
C GLU A 69 4.22 -15.69 9.77
N GLN A 70 4.34 -15.59 8.45
CA GLN A 70 4.70 -14.34 7.79
C GLN A 70 3.68 -13.22 8.06
N LEU A 71 2.37 -13.54 7.99
CA LEU A 71 1.33 -12.57 8.32
C LEU A 71 1.36 -12.18 9.81
N GLU A 72 1.63 -13.15 10.70
CA GLU A 72 1.76 -12.91 12.13
C GLU A 72 2.94 -11.97 12.44
N VAL A 73 4.10 -12.20 11.83
CA VAL A 73 5.28 -11.31 11.97
C VAL A 73 4.93 -9.89 11.50
N LEU A 74 4.29 -9.74 10.34
CA LEU A 74 3.87 -8.43 9.83
C LEU A 74 2.84 -7.76 10.76
N GLY A 75 1.91 -8.55 11.34
CA GLY A 75 0.95 -8.06 12.31
C GLY A 75 1.64 -7.51 13.56
N ASN A 76 2.54 -8.27 14.14
CA ASN A 76 3.30 -7.89 15.33
C ASN A 76 4.14 -6.63 15.10
N GLN A 77 4.85 -6.54 13.96
CA GLN A 77 5.63 -5.36 13.60
C GLN A 77 4.79 -4.07 13.49
N ASN A 78 3.52 -4.22 13.08
CA ASN A 78 2.63 -3.09 12.86
C ASN A 78 1.59 -2.89 13.96
N GLN A 79 1.64 -3.68 15.03
CA GLN A 79 0.66 -3.65 16.13
C GLN A 79 -0.77 -3.94 15.66
N ILE A 80 -0.91 -4.82 14.69
CA ILE A 80 -2.19 -5.31 14.17
C ILE A 80 -2.38 -6.76 14.64
N GLN A 81 -3.53 -7.04 15.24
CA GLN A 81 -3.83 -8.37 15.74
C GLN A 81 -4.04 -9.36 14.61
N THR A 82 -3.46 -10.55 14.74
CA THR A 82 -3.62 -11.68 13.83
C THR A 82 -4.36 -12.82 14.53
N LEU A 83 -5.07 -13.62 13.74
CA LEU A 83 -5.70 -14.83 14.25
C LEU A 83 -4.64 -15.86 14.60
N GLU A 84 -4.76 -16.50 15.77
CA GLU A 84 -3.87 -17.57 16.22
C GLU A 84 -3.81 -18.72 15.19
N ILE A 85 -2.59 -19.24 14.96
CA ILE A 85 -2.34 -20.31 14.00
C ILE A 85 -2.66 -21.66 14.65
N ILE A 86 -3.65 -22.38 14.10
CA ILE A 86 -3.95 -23.75 14.47
C ILE A 86 -3.60 -24.65 13.28
N LYS A 87 -2.69 -25.60 13.50
CA LYS A 87 -2.21 -26.53 12.45
C LYS A 87 -3.35 -27.43 11.95
N ASN A 88 -3.23 -27.87 10.70
CA ASN A 88 -4.13 -28.83 10.04
C ASN A 88 -5.57 -28.35 9.83
N GLN A 89 -5.85 -27.07 9.93
CA GLN A 89 -7.15 -26.51 9.54
C GLN A 89 -7.21 -26.28 8.02
N LYS A 90 -8.42 -26.43 7.46
CA LYS A 90 -8.70 -26.06 6.08
C LYS A 90 -8.94 -24.55 5.95
N PRO A 91 -8.69 -23.91 4.79
CA PRO A 91 -8.90 -22.49 4.59
C PRO A 91 -10.29 -21.98 5.01
N LEU A 92 -11.34 -22.75 4.71
CA LEU A 92 -12.71 -22.41 5.09
C LEU A 92 -12.92 -22.44 6.60
N GLU A 93 -12.36 -23.42 7.30
CA GLU A 93 -12.45 -23.55 8.76
C GLU A 93 -11.76 -22.39 9.46
N ILE A 94 -10.60 -21.97 8.92
CA ILE A 94 -9.88 -20.78 9.40
C ILE A 94 -10.72 -19.52 9.19
N ALA A 95 -11.34 -19.37 8.01
CA ALA A 95 -12.19 -18.21 7.72
C ALA A 95 -13.41 -18.14 8.65
N GLU A 96 -14.09 -19.26 8.90
CA GLU A 96 -15.22 -19.33 9.83
C GLU A 96 -14.79 -19.01 11.27
N ARG A 97 -13.67 -19.56 11.72
CA ARG A 97 -13.08 -19.25 13.03
C ARG A 97 -12.70 -17.77 13.15
N ALA A 98 -12.10 -17.20 12.10
CA ALA A 98 -11.75 -15.78 12.07
C ALA A 98 -12.98 -14.88 12.21
N VAL A 99 -14.08 -15.20 11.52
CA VAL A 99 -15.35 -14.45 11.62
C VAL A 99 -15.94 -14.55 13.04
N ASN A 100 -15.95 -15.74 13.62
CA ASN A 100 -16.46 -15.95 14.97
C ASN A 100 -15.61 -15.21 16.01
N PHE A 101 -14.30 -15.31 15.92
CA PHE A 101 -13.37 -14.60 16.80
C PHE A 101 -13.49 -13.08 16.64
N ALA A 102 -13.58 -12.59 15.40
CA ALA A 102 -13.77 -11.17 15.16
C ALA A 102 -15.06 -10.61 15.76
N LYS A 103 -16.14 -11.40 15.77
CA LYS A 103 -17.40 -11.02 16.41
C LYS A 103 -17.32 -11.03 17.93
N SER A 104 -16.72 -12.08 18.52
CA SER A 104 -16.61 -12.22 19.98
C SER A 104 -15.71 -11.16 20.61
N GLU A 105 -14.66 -10.74 19.90
CA GLU A 105 -13.68 -9.77 20.35
C GLU A 105 -13.95 -8.34 19.84
N PHE A 106 -15.12 -8.11 19.24
CA PHE A 106 -15.59 -6.81 18.77
C PHE A 106 -14.61 -6.12 17.80
N PHE A 107 -14.14 -6.86 16.79
CA PHE A 107 -13.40 -6.27 15.68
C PHE A 107 -14.36 -5.62 14.68
N ASP A 108 -13.96 -4.44 14.17
CA ASP A 108 -14.73 -3.73 13.14
C ASP A 108 -14.49 -4.29 11.75
N VAL A 109 -13.26 -4.76 11.49
CA VAL A 109 -12.83 -5.24 10.19
C VAL A 109 -12.04 -6.54 10.33
N LEU A 110 -12.32 -7.50 9.43
CA LEU A 110 -11.57 -8.74 9.27
C LEU A 110 -10.96 -8.77 7.87
N ILE A 111 -9.64 -8.86 7.78
CA ILE A 111 -8.93 -9.03 6.52
C ILE A 111 -8.47 -10.47 6.39
N LEU A 112 -8.87 -11.11 5.30
CA LEU A 112 -8.52 -12.50 4.97
C LEU A 112 -7.51 -12.52 3.83
N ASP A 113 -6.30 -13.00 4.10
CA ASP A 113 -5.24 -13.20 3.11
C ASP A 113 -5.36 -14.60 2.52
N SER A 114 -5.84 -14.72 1.27
CA SER A 114 -6.02 -16.02 0.63
C SER A 114 -4.71 -16.60 0.10
N ALA A 115 -4.68 -17.93 -0.05
CA ALA A 115 -3.59 -18.59 -0.75
C ALA A 115 -3.44 -18.06 -2.17
N GLY A 116 -2.20 -17.94 -2.63
CA GLY A 116 -1.88 -17.66 -4.02
C GLY A 116 -1.28 -18.89 -4.70
N ARG A 117 -1.57 -19.05 -5.99
CA ARG A 117 -0.91 -20.04 -6.84
C ARG A 117 -0.21 -19.36 -8.00
N ASN A 118 0.69 -20.08 -8.67
CA ASN A 118 1.44 -19.53 -9.80
C ASN A 118 0.55 -19.23 -11.00
N GLN A 119 -0.56 -19.94 -11.13
CA GLN A 119 -1.52 -19.79 -12.20
C GLN A 119 -2.95 -19.84 -11.65
N VAL A 120 -3.89 -19.27 -12.39
CA VAL A 120 -5.32 -19.41 -12.10
C VAL A 120 -5.73 -20.84 -12.42
N ASP A 121 -6.13 -21.60 -11.42
CA ASP A 121 -6.68 -22.95 -11.58
C ASP A 121 -8.09 -23.06 -11.00
N ASP A 122 -8.87 -23.99 -11.52
CA ASP A 122 -10.27 -24.21 -11.11
C ASP A 122 -10.41 -24.56 -9.64
N LYS A 123 -9.43 -25.24 -9.05
CA LYS A 123 -9.47 -25.66 -7.65
C LYS A 123 -9.31 -24.45 -6.73
N MET A 124 -8.36 -23.57 -7.04
CA MET A 124 -8.17 -22.32 -6.31
C MET A 124 -9.41 -21.43 -6.42
N MET A 125 -9.94 -21.28 -7.62
CA MET A 125 -11.11 -20.44 -7.86
C MET A 125 -12.33 -20.94 -7.10
N LYS A 126 -12.60 -22.26 -7.14
CA LYS A 126 -13.69 -22.88 -6.38
C LYS A 126 -13.54 -22.68 -4.87
N GLU A 127 -12.32 -22.82 -4.34
CA GLU A 127 -12.03 -22.60 -2.92
C GLU A 127 -12.34 -21.16 -2.51
N ILE A 128 -11.79 -20.17 -3.20
CA ILE A 128 -11.97 -18.75 -2.89
C ILE A 128 -13.44 -18.33 -3.02
N VAL A 129 -14.13 -18.78 -4.09
CA VAL A 129 -15.55 -18.52 -4.31
C VAL A 129 -16.40 -19.14 -3.19
N THR A 130 -16.09 -20.36 -2.77
CA THR A 130 -16.79 -21.04 -1.68
C THR A 130 -16.64 -20.29 -0.36
N ILE A 131 -15.41 -19.88 -0.03
CA ILE A 131 -15.11 -19.07 1.15
C ILE A 131 -15.91 -17.75 1.09
N SER A 132 -15.77 -16.99 -0.01
CA SER A 132 -16.42 -15.70 -0.18
C SER A 132 -17.95 -15.77 0.01
N LYS A 133 -18.59 -16.77 -0.58
CA LYS A 133 -20.04 -16.96 -0.47
C LYS A 133 -20.47 -17.36 0.95
N LYS A 134 -19.73 -18.29 1.58
CA LYS A 134 -20.10 -18.85 2.88
C LYS A 134 -19.96 -17.85 4.01
N ILE A 135 -18.90 -17.05 4.01
CA ILE A 135 -18.66 -16.03 5.04
C ILE A 135 -19.28 -14.66 4.69
N LYS A 136 -19.89 -14.51 3.50
CA LYS A 136 -20.52 -13.27 3.01
C LYS A 136 -19.56 -12.08 3.08
N THR A 137 -18.47 -12.15 2.29
CA THR A 137 -17.47 -11.07 2.22
C THR A 137 -18.11 -9.74 1.80
N THR A 138 -17.75 -8.66 2.49
CA THR A 138 -18.18 -7.31 2.17
C THR A 138 -17.37 -6.77 0.98
N GLU A 139 -16.05 -7.00 1.00
CA GLU A 139 -15.13 -6.59 -0.05
C GLU A 139 -14.33 -7.78 -0.57
N ARG A 140 -14.15 -7.83 -1.87
CA ARG A 140 -13.34 -8.81 -2.59
C ARG A 140 -12.33 -8.07 -3.44
N LEU A 141 -11.13 -7.91 -2.91
CA LEU A 141 -10.05 -7.17 -3.55
C LEU A 141 -9.09 -8.12 -4.26
N LEU A 142 -8.87 -7.88 -5.53
CA LEU A 142 -7.81 -8.55 -6.28
C LEU A 142 -6.51 -7.79 -6.11
N VAL A 143 -5.48 -8.47 -5.60
CA VAL A 143 -4.12 -7.93 -5.51
C VAL A 143 -3.33 -8.36 -6.73
N VAL A 144 -2.87 -7.40 -7.51
CA VAL A 144 -2.18 -7.61 -8.78
C VAL A 144 -0.87 -6.84 -8.79
N ASP A 145 0.17 -7.49 -9.29
CA ASP A 145 1.46 -6.87 -9.55
C ASP A 145 1.39 -6.04 -10.86
N SER A 146 1.65 -4.74 -10.78
CA SER A 146 1.63 -3.86 -11.95
C SER A 146 2.70 -4.23 -12.99
N MET A 147 3.77 -4.90 -12.55
CA MET A 147 4.86 -5.31 -13.43
C MET A 147 4.62 -6.62 -14.18
N ALA A 148 3.54 -7.34 -13.87
CA ALA A 148 3.20 -8.60 -14.53
C ALA A 148 2.63 -8.40 -15.95
N GLY A 149 2.48 -7.17 -16.44
CA GLY A 149 2.07 -6.87 -17.80
C GLY A 149 0.71 -7.47 -18.19
N GLN A 150 0.62 -8.11 -19.37
CA GLN A 150 -0.63 -8.66 -19.90
C GLN A 150 -1.19 -9.81 -19.04
N ASP A 151 -0.35 -10.56 -18.34
CA ASP A 151 -0.80 -11.64 -17.44
C ASP A 151 -1.61 -11.12 -16.26
N ALA A 152 -1.27 -9.93 -15.78
CA ALA A 152 -2.04 -9.24 -14.74
C ALA A 152 -3.47 -8.97 -15.19
N VAL A 153 -3.63 -8.50 -16.42
CA VAL A 153 -4.92 -8.16 -17.03
C VAL A 153 -5.78 -9.41 -17.24
N ASN A 154 -5.19 -10.49 -17.77
CA ASN A 154 -5.87 -11.77 -17.95
C ASN A 154 -6.31 -12.36 -16.61
N THR A 155 -5.45 -12.31 -15.60
CA THR A 155 -5.74 -12.73 -14.23
C THR A 155 -6.94 -11.96 -13.69
N ALA A 156 -6.97 -10.65 -13.81
CA ALA A 156 -8.06 -9.82 -13.31
C ALA A 156 -9.41 -10.17 -13.97
N LYS A 157 -9.42 -10.46 -15.27
CA LYS A 157 -10.62 -10.89 -15.99
C LYS A 157 -11.16 -12.22 -15.42
N HIS A 158 -10.29 -13.20 -15.21
CA HIS A 158 -10.68 -14.50 -14.67
C HIS A 158 -11.24 -14.39 -13.24
N PHE A 159 -10.55 -13.64 -12.37
CA PHE A 159 -11.02 -13.44 -11.00
C PHE A 159 -12.32 -12.65 -10.94
N ASN A 160 -12.49 -11.62 -11.79
CA ASN A 160 -13.74 -10.84 -11.79
C ASN A 160 -14.93 -11.68 -12.21
N THR A 161 -14.78 -12.52 -13.23
CA THR A 161 -15.86 -13.41 -13.67
C THR A 161 -16.30 -14.40 -12.61
N ALA A 162 -15.36 -14.89 -11.78
CA ALA A 162 -15.65 -15.92 -10.77
C ALA A 162 -16.10 -15.36 -9.41
N LEU A 163 -15.50 -14.24 -8.99
CA LEU A 163 -15.66 -13.70 -7.62
C LEU A 163 -16.55 -12.46 -7.52
N ASP A 164 -16.91 -11.84 -8.64
CA ASP A 164 -17.57 -10.53 -8.64
C ASP A 164 -16.79 -9.53 -7.77
N LEU A 165 -15.61 -9.15 -8.24
CA LEU A 165 -14.66 -8.31 -7.51
C LEU A 165 -15.26 -6.95 -7.20
N THR A 166 -14.99 -6.44 -6.00
CA THR A 166 -15.41 -5.08 -5.59
C THR A 166 -14.33 -4.03 -5.82
N GLY A 167 -13.08 -4.46 -6.05
CA GLY A 167 -11.97 -3.57 -6.30
C GLY A 167 -10.66 -4.30 -6.61
N ILE A 168 -9.71 -3.54 -7.12
CA ILE A 168 -8.35 -3.96 -7.43
C ILE A 168 -7.38 -3.16 -6.56
N LEU A 169 -6.33 -3.83 -6.08
CA LEU A 169 -5.18 -3.24 -5.44
C LEU A 169 -3.96 -3.54 -6.32
N LEU A 170 -3.38 -2.51 -6.91
CA LEU A 170 -2.16 -2.64 -7.71
C LEU A 170 -0.93 -2.51 -6.81
N THR A 171 -0.03 -3.47 -6.86
CA THR A 171 1.25 -3.43 -6.14
C THR A 171 2.40 -3.04 -7.06
N ARG A 172 3.53 -2.60 -6.48
CA ARG A 172 4.77 -2.23 -7.21
C ARG A 172 4.58 -1.16 -8.29
N VAL A 173 3.66 -0.22 -8.06
CA VAL A 173 3.39 0.87 -9.00
C VAL A 173 4.58 1.84 -9.09
N ASP A 174 5.47 1.84 -8.11
CA ASP A 174 6.77 2.53 -8.15
C ASP A 174 7.73 2.01 -9.23
N GLY A 175 7.60 0.74 -9.63
CA GLY A 175 8.28 0.14 -10.80
C GLY A 175 7.64 0.48 -12.14
N ASP A 176 6.36 0.84 -12.17
CA ASP A 176 5.64 1.27 -13.37
C ASP A 176 5.75 2.80 -13.52
N SER A 177 6.85 3.25 -14.09
CA SER A 177 7.17 4.68 -14.23
C SER A 177 6.14 5.51 -14.99
N ARG A 178 5.28 4.86 -15.79
CA ARG A 178 4.27 5.52 -16.64
C ARG A 178 2.82 5.24 -16.25
N GLY A 179 2.55 4.38 -15.24
CA GLY A 179 1.19 4.06 -14.82
C GLY A 179 0.35 3.28 -15.85
N GLY A 180 0.99 2.67 -16.85
CA GLY A 180 0.31 1.97 -17.94
C GLY A 180 -0.46 0.73 -17.47
N ALA A 181 -0.03 0.08 -16.40
CA ALA A 181 -0.72 -1.06 -15.81
C ALA A 181 -2.12 -0.70 -15.32
N ALA A 182 -2.29 0.48 -14.71
CA ALA A 182 -3.59 0.97 -14.23
C ALA A 182 -4.58 1.14 -15.39
N LEU A 183 -4.12 1.74 -16.50
CA LEU A 183 -4.93 1.95 -17.71
C LEU A 183 -5.39 0.62 -18.31
N SER A 184 -4.45 -0.32 -18.52
CA SER A 184 -4.73 -1.64 -19.06
C SER A 184 -5.68 -2.45 -18.17
N MET A 185 -5.48 -2.37 -16.86
CA MET A 185 -6.30 -3.05 -15.87
C MET A 185 -7.74 -2.55 -15.89
N LYS A 186 -7.92 -1.23 -15.87
CA LYS A 186 -9.25 -0.62 -15.87
C LYS A 186 -10.05 -0.94 -17.13
N SER A 187 -9.39 -0.91 -18.30
CA SER A 187 -10.06 -1.17 -19.57
C SER A 187 -10.59 -2.60 -19.71
N VAL A 188 -9.90 -3.58 -19.11
CA VAL A 188 -10.22 -5.01 -19.29
C VAL A 188 -10.97 -5.61 -18.11
N ALA A 189 -10.59 -5.31 -16.88
CA ALA A 189 -11.18 -5.93 -15.70
C ALA A 189 -12.57 -5.41 -15.36
N LYS A 190 -12.96 -4.22 -15.87
CA LYS A 190 -14.26 -3.56 -15.58
C LYS A 190 -14.55 -3.45 -14.07
N CYS A 191 -13.52 -3.43 -13.26
CA CYS A 191 -13.56 -3.35 -11.82
C CYS A 191 -12.79 -2.10 -11.37
N PRO A 192 -13.22 -1.36 -10.34
CA PRO A 192 -12.53 -0.17 -9.90
C PRO A 192 -11.17 -0.52 -9.27
N ILE A 193 -10.17 0.29 -9.55
CA ILE A 193 -8.93 0.27 -8.78
C ILE A 193 -9.18 1.11 -7.54
N LYS A 194 -8.93 0.56 -6.35
CA LYS A 194 -9.15 1.24 -5.08
C LYS A 194 -7.85 1.71 -4.45
N PHE A 195 -6.79 0.90 -4.58
CA PHE A 195 -5.51 1.18 -3.94
C PHE A 195 -4.34 0.91 -4.88
N ILE A 196 -3.24 1.64 -4.61
CA ILE A 196 -1.94 1.44 -5.24
C ILE A 196 -0.86 1.31 -4.17
N GLY A 197 0.02 0.32 -4.33
CA GLY A 197 1.23 0.15 -3.53
C GLY A 197 2.40 0.83 -4.23
N VAL A 198 2.94 1.87 -3.61
CA VAL A 198 3.96 2.76 -4.21
C VAL A 198 5.35 2.55 -3.62
N GLY A 199 5.56 1.49 -2.86
CA GLY A 199 6.83 1.16 -2.23
C GLY A 199 6.72 -0.05 -1.28
N GLU A 200 7.78 -0.34 -0.54
CA GLU A 200 7.86 -1.51 0.34
C GLU A 200 7.34 -1.27 1.76
N LYS A 201 7.41 -0.05 2.25
CA LYS A 201 6.99 0.29 3.62
C LYS A 201 5.49 0.08 3.80
N VAL A 202 5.06 -0.12 5.04
CA VAL A 202 3.64 -0.37 5.36
C VAL A 202 2.78 0.85 5.08
N GLU A 203 3.34 2.04 5.16
CA GLU A 203 2.71 3.31 4.84
C GLU A 203 2.56 3.54 3.32
N ASP A 204 3.31 2.81 2.48
CA ASP A 204 3.31 2.97 1.03
C ASP A 204 2.09 2.29 0.37
N LEU A 205 0.89 2.58 0.89
CA LEU A 205 -0.39 2.23 0.30
C LEU A 205 -1.23 3.50 0.16
N GLU A 206 -1.50 3.87 -1.06
CA GLU A 206 -2.28 5.08 -1.40
C GLU A 206 -3.62 4.70 -2.01
N GLU A 207 -4.61 5.58 -1.88
CA GLU A 207 -5.85 5.47 -2.64
C GLU A 207 -5.59 5.76 -4.11
N PHE A 208 -6.39 5.12 -4.96
CA PHE A 208 -6.27 5.33 -6.39
C PHE A 208 -6.99 6.63 -6.78
N HIS A 209 -6.23 7.61 -7.24
CA HIS A 209 -6.74 8.87 -7.77
C HIS A 209 -6.51 8.93 -9.28
N PRO A 210 -7.57 8.84 -10.10
CA PRO A 210 -7.45 8.84 -11.57
C PRO A 210 -6.69 10.02 -12.14
N ASP A 211 -6.92 11.22 -11.60
CA ASP A 211 -6.26 12.48 -11.98
C ASP A 211 -4.75 12.44 -11.76
N ARG A 212 -4.30 11.89 -10.62
CA ARG A 212 -2.87 11.76 -10.30
C ARG A 212 -2.17 10.76 -11.23
N ILE A 213 -2.84 9.64 -11.53
CA ILE A 213 -2.30 8.65 -12.47
C ILE A 213 -2.27 9.19 -13.89
N ALA A 214 -3.29 9.91 -14.33
CA ALA A 214 -3.31 10.59 -15.63
C ALA A 214 -2.14 11.59 -15.76
N ASN A 215 -1.91 12.42 -14.74
CA ASN A 215 -0.78 13.35 -14.68
C ASN A 215 0.57 12.62 -14.73
N ARG A 216 0.70 11.48 -14.04
CA ARG A 216 1.91 10.64 -14.10
C ARG A 216 2.15 10.07 -15.48
N ILE A 217 1.10 9.56 -16.16
CA ILE A 217 1.17 9.06 -17.55
C ILE A 217 1.64 10.16 -18.51
N LEU A 218 1.17 11.39 -18.31
CA LEU A 218 1.54 12.55 -19.14
C LEU A 218 2.89 13.17 -18.78
N GLY A 219 3.57 12.64 -17.75
CA GLY A 219 4.86 13.18 -17.28
C GLY A 219 4.76 14.52 -16.57
N MET A 220 3.56 14.92 -16.13
CA MET A 220 3.33 16.20 -15.45
C MET A 220 3.72 16.19 -13.95
N GLY A 221 4.13 15.02 -13.43
CA GLY A 221 4.44 14.84 -12.00
C GLY A 221 3.19 14.76 -11.12
N ASP A 222 3.40 14.55 -9.84
CA ASP A 222 2.34 14.46 -8.83
C ASP A 222 2.59 15.46 -7.69
N VAL A 223 2.44 16.73 -8.00
CA VAL A 223 2.66 17.83 -7.05
C VAL A 223 1.66 17.79 -5.88
N VAL A 224 0.44 17.30 -6.13
CA VAL A 224 -0.60 17.22 -5.09
C VAL A 224 -0.20 16.24 -4.00
N THR A 225 0.22 15.02 -4.38
CA THR A 225 0.73 14.03 -3.41
C THR A 225 1.95 14.56 -2.64
N LEU A 226 2.83 15.34 -3.28
CA LEU A 226 3.96 15.96 -2.61
C LEU A 226 3.52 16.94 -1.52
N VAL A 227 2.55 17.79 -1.84
CA VAL A 227 1.99 18.78 -0.90
C VAL A 227 1.26 18.08 0.26
N GLU A 228 0.46 17.05 -0.01
CA GLU A 228 -0.23 16.28 1.04
C GLU A 228 0.76 15.59 2.00
N LYS A 229 1.79 14.93 1.47
CA LYS A 229 2.84 14.32 2.31
C LYS A 229 3.62 15.37 3.12
N ALA A 230 3.86 16.52 2.54
CA ALA A 230 4.47 17.63 3.26
C ALA A 230 3.57 18.09 4.43
N HIS A 231 2.26 18.21 4.22
CA HIS A 231 1.32 18.58 5.27
C HIS A 231 1.19 17.51 6.38
N GLU A 232 1.21 16.22 6.03
CA GLU A 232 1.16 15.14 7.02
C GLU A 232 2.38 15.09 7.95
N GLU A 233 3.57 15.42 7.44
CA GLU A 233 4.85 15.34 8.17
C GLU A 233 5.24 16.67 8.84
N ILE A 234 4.69 17.80 8.40
CA ILE A 234 5.01 19.12 8.94
C ILE A 234 3.94 19.50 9.98
N ASN A 235 4.37 19.55 11.24
CA ASN A 235 3.57 20.17 12.29
C ASN A 235 3.59 21.69 12.10
N GLU A 236 2.47 22.28 11.68
CA GLU A 236 2.36 23.72 11.38
C GLU A 236 2.90 24.60 12.49
N LYS A 237 2.63 24.23 13.76
CA LYS A 237 3.14 24.99 14.94
C LYS A 237 4.66 24.94 15.05
N GLU A 238 5.26 23.78 14.77
CA GLU A 238 6.72 23.64 14.79
C GLU A 238 7.38 24.39 13.64
N ALA A 239 6.74 24.42 12.46
CA ALA A 239 7.22 25.20 11.31
C ALA A 239 7.16 26.70 11.57
N GLU A 240 6.07 27.22 12.14
CA GLU A 240 5.97 28.63 12.54
C GLU A 240 7.00 29.03 13.60
N ASP A 241 7.23 28.17 14.59
CA ASP A 241 8.21 28.45 15.64
C ASP A 241 9.65 28.43 15.12
N LEU A 242 9.95 27.52 14.19
CA LEU A 242 11.23 27.49 13.47
C LEU A 242 11.44 28.77 12.63
N GLN A 243 10.41 29.21 11.90
CA GLN A 243 10.45 30.43 11.12
C GLN A 243 10.68 31.66 12.00
N LYS A 244 9.98 31.76 13.15
CA LYS A 244 10.16 32.85 14.13
C LYS A 244 11.57 32.86 14.73
N ARG A 245 12.17 31.68 14.98
CA ARG A 245 13.57 31.56 15.48
C ARG A 245 14.58 31.95 14.41
N PHE A 246 14.36 31.54 13.16
CA PHE A 246 15.21 31.90 12.03
C PHE A 246 15.25 33.42 11.83
N LEU A 247 14.07 34.06 11.79
CA LEU A 247 13.98 35.53 11.63
C LEU A 247 14.59 36.29 12.81
N LYS A 248 14.65 35.71 14.01
CA LYS A 248 15.28 36.30 15.19
C LYS A 248 16.76 35.99 15.33
N GLY A 249 17.39 35.33 14.34
CA GLY A 249 18.79 34.94 14.39
C GLY A 249 19.15 33.90 15.46
N LYS A 250 18.15 33.18 16.00
CA LYS A 250 18.31 32.16 17.07
C LYS A 250 18.23 30.73 16.53
N PHE A 251 18.61 30.52 15.27
CA PHE A 251 18.63 29.19 14.65
C PHE A 251 19.83 28.39 15.18
N THR A 252 19.57 27.19 15.70
CA THR A 252 20.57 26.35 16.35
C THR A 252 20.90 25.11 15.50
N LEU A 253 22.01 24.42 15.81
CA LEU A 253 22.36 23.13 15.19
C LEU A 253 21.30 22.06 15.46
N ASN A 254 20.60 22.13 16.60
CA ASN A 254 19.47 21.24 16.88
C ASN A 254 18.28 21.50 15.95
N ASP A 255 18.01 22.75 15.62
CA ASP A 255 16.96 23.11 14.66
C ASP A 255 17.31 22.61 13.27
N TYR A 256 18.59 22.72 12.89
CA TYR A 256 19.10 22.16 11.61
C TYR A 256 19.00 20.63 11.57
N SER A 257 19.38 19.95 12.66
CA SER A 257 19.24 18.48 12.76
C SER A 257 17.78 18.02 12.66
N LYS A 258 16.85 18.77 13.26
CA LYS A 258 15.41 18.49 13.12
C LYS A 258 14.92 18.64 11.69
N GLN A 259 15.35 19.69 10.98
CA GLN A 259 15.01 19.86 9.56
C GLN A 259 15.55 18.73 8.69
N LEU A 260 16.79 18.31 8.89
CA LEU A 260 17.36 17.16 8.16
C LEU A 260 16.60 15.86 8.45
N ASN A 261 16.20 15.65 9.69
CA ASN A 261 15.39 14.49 10.07
C ASN A 261 13.99 14.53 9.44
N GLN A 262 13.36 15.71 9.32
CA GLN A 262 12.08 15.86 8.62
C GLN A 262 12.23 15.54 7.13
N ILE A 263 13.24 16.07 6.46
CA ILE A 263 13.54 15.76 5.05
C ILE A 263 13.82 14.26 4.86
N SER A 264 14.53 13.64 5.81
CA SER A 264 14.81 12.19 5.79
C SER A 264 13.54 11.35 5.94
N LYS A 265 12.60 11.77 6.80
CA LYS A 265 11.29 11.10 6.98
C LYS A 265 10.41 11.20 5.73
N MET A 266 10.47 12.30 5.01
CA MET A 266 9.78 12.48 3.71
C MET A 266 10.39 11.64 2.57
N GLY A 267 11.32 10.73 2.88
CA GLY A 267 12.01 9.89 1.90
C GLY A 267 13.32 10.48 1.38
N GLY A 268 13.85 11.52 2.05
CA GLY A 268 15.07 12.22 1.63
C GLY A 268 14.89 13.02 0.32
N ILE A 269 15.98 13.54 -0.20
CA ILE A 269 15.98 14.28 -1.47
C ILE A 269 15.51 13.39 -2.62
N SER A 270 15.90 12.12 -2.63
CA SER A 270 15.48 11.14 -3.65
C SER A 270 13.98 10.87 -3.62
N GLY A 271 13.34 10.89 -2.44
CA GLY A 271 11.90 10.76 -2.29
C GLY A 271 11.14 11.95 -2.89
N LEU A 272 11.61 13.16 -2.61
CA LEU A 272 11.01 14.39 -3.14
C LEU A 272 11.14 14.51 -4.67
N LEU A 273 12.27 14.10 -5.24
CA LEU A 273 12.53 14.13 -6.67
C LEU A 273 11.58 13.23 -7.49
N LYS A 274 10.98 12.21 -6.88
CA LYS A 274 10.00 11.34 -7.56
C LYS A 274 8.71 12.07 -7.98
N TYR A 275 8.37 13.14 -7.30
CA TYR A 275 7.11 13.88 -7.51
C TYR A 275 7.29 15.13 -8.39
N LEU A 276 8.53 15.53 -8.69
CA LEU A 276 8.81 16.73 -9.50
C LEU A 276 8.98 16.35 -10.98
N PRO A 277 8.28 17.03 -11.90
CA PRO A 277 8.40 16.76 -13.33
C PRO A 277 9.78 17.14 -13.87
N GLY A 278 10.32 16.35 -14.79
CA GLY A 278 11.55 16.65 -15.53
C GLY A 278 12.88 16.40 -14.82
N LEU A 279 12.90 15.92 -13.57
CA LEU A 279 14.13 15.74 -12.78
C LEU A 279 14.66 14.30 -12.73
N ASN A 280 14.10 13.37 -13.52
CA ASN A 280 14.54 11.98 -13.55
C ASN A 280 16.02 11.80 -13.94
N GLU A 281 16.58 12.69 -14.79
CA GLU A 281 18.00 12.65 -15.13
C GLU A 281 18.90 13.04 -13.96
N ILE A 282 18.43 13.95 -13.09
CA ILE A 282 19.17 14.39 -11.90
C ILE A 282 19.19 13.28 -10.86
N LYS A 283 18.08 12.51 -10.73
CA LYS A 283 17.99 11.36 -9.83
C LYS A 283 19.07 10.32 -10.15
N ASN A 284 19.22 9.93 -11.41
CA ASN A 284 20.22 8.96 -11.84
C ASN A 284 21.65 9.45 -11.52
N LYS A 285 21.94 10.73 -11.72
CA LYS A 285 23.24 11.33 -11.37
C LYS A 285 23.52 11.36 -9.86
N ILE A 286 22.50 11.55 -9.02
CA ILE A 286 22.63 11.54 -7.56
C ILE A 286 22.85 10.11 -7.04
N GLU A 287 22.15 9.12 -7.59
CA GLU A 287 22.32 7.70 -7.24
C GLU A 287 23.70 7.17 -7.66
N GLU A 288 24.22 7.62 -8.82
CA GLU A 288 25.57 7.27 -9.28
C GLU A 288 26.69 7.96 -8.46
N SER A 289 26.41 9.10 -7.84
CA SER A 289 27.45 9.88 -7.15
C SER A 289 27.84 9.35 -5.77
N ASN A 290 27.15 8.33 -5.23
CA ASN A 290 27.37 7.76 -3.89
C ASN A 290 27.56 8.86 -2.81
N ALA A 291 26.81 9.95 -2.88
CA ALA A 291 26.92 11.06 -1.96
C ALA A 291 26.46 10.64 -0.56
N VAL A 292 27.39 10.15 0.22
CA VAL A 292 27.17 9.73 1.61
C VAL A 292 27.21 10.98 2.48
N SER A 293 26.10 11.33 3.11
CA SER A 293 25.98 12.49 4.01
C SER A 293 26.93 12.46 5.22
N TYR A 294 27.67 11.38 5.41
CA TYR A 294 28.54 11.17 6.57
C TYR A 294 29.96 11.71 6.41
N THR A 295 30.43 11.99 5.20
CA THR A 295 31.84 12.35 4.97
C THR A 295 32.20 13.77 5.41
N HIS A 296 31.23 14.61 5.73
CA HIS A 296 31.48 16.01 6.12
C HIS A 296 31.23 16.32 7.60
N LEU A 297 30.85 15.34 8.43
CA LEU A 297 30.59 15.55 9.86
C LEU A 297 31.71 15.02 10.80
N THR A 298 32.75 14.41 10.26
CA THR A 298 33.95 14.12 11.03
C THR A 298 34.87 15.33 11.02
N LEU A 299 34.81 16.13 12.08
CA LEU A 299 35.87 17.11 12.37
C LEU A 299 37.19 16.36 12.49
N PRO A 300 38.27 16.79 11.82
CA PRO A 300 39.58 16.22 12.04
C PRO A 300 39.98 16.52 13.49
N THR A 301 40.00 15.48 14.30
CA THR A 301 40.69 15.53 15.59
C THR A 301 42.18 15.53 15.30
N THR A 302 42.76 16.68 15.00
CA THR A 302 44.18 16.90 15.06
C THR A 302 44.58 16.93 16.53
N THR A 303 45.14 15.84 17.00
CA THR A 303 45.94 15.79 18.21
C THR A 303 47.18 16.66 17.95
N ILE A 304 47.23 17.81 18.59
CA ILE A 304 48.50 18.56 18.70
C ILE A 304 49.18 17.98 19.93
N VAL A 305 50.34 17.36 19.71
CA VAL A 305 51.36 17.10 20.73
C VAL A 305 52.22 18.33 20.84
#